data_5ff6ace7018f8bc0c198a20e3fa19fd4
#
_entry.id   5ff6ace7018f8bc0c198a20e3fa19fd4
#
_cell.length_a   1.000
_cell.length_b   1.000
_cell.length_c   1.000
_cell.angle_alpha   90.00
_cell.angle_beta   90.00
_cell.angle_gamma   90.00
#
_symmetry.space_group_name_H-M   'P 1'
#
loop_
_entity.id
_entity.type
_entity.pdbx_description
1 polymer ?
#
loop_
_entity_poly.entity_id
_entity_poly.type
_entity_poly.pdbx_seq_one_letter_code
_entity_poly.pdbx_strand_id
1 'polypeptide(L)'
;WAHRSEHLWLINWASWIFIVCAVGDIVAGYLARRHNLITSLGRVLDPFADKILVCGGFVILLGTGFNDAEGRSVTGLEAWMVLVIVGRELLISSLRGFSEASGKPYAANYWGKVKMVIQSVTVPWIIRTLGPAREVPWLMTARDVLIWSTILVTVLSALSYLSASRAALLEKSRG
;
A
#
# COMPACT_ATOMS: atom_id res chain seq x y z
N TRP A 1 1.52 18.54 -28.11
CA TRP A 1 0.35 18.95 -27.29
C TRP A 1 -0.90 18.11 -27.60
N ALA A 2 -1.16 17.71 -28.86
CA ALA A 2 -2.35 16.90 -29.24
C ALA A 2 -2.34 15.48 -28.65
N HIS A 3 -1.16 14.87 -28.47
CA HIS A 3 -1.02 13.51 -27.88
C HIS A 3 -1.37 13.43 -26.39
N ARG A 4 -1.42 14.56 -25.68
CA ARG A 4 -1.68 14.61 -24.24
C ARG A 4 -3.14 14.42 -23.85
N SER A 5 -4.06 14.80 -24.71
CA SER A 5 -5.50 14.68 -24.44
C SER A 5 -6.05 13.24 -24.59
N GLU A 6 -5.41 12.43 -25.44
CA GLU A 6 -5.85 11.06 -25.70
C GLU A 6 -5.62 10.10 -24.52
N HIS A 7 -4.71 10.43 -23.59
CA HIS A 7 -4.43 9.55 -22.45
C HIS A 7 -5.10 9.98 -21.13
N LEU A 8 -5.78 11.13 -21.08
CA LEU A 8 -6.42 11.62 -19.86
C LEU A 8 -7.55 10.70 -19.37
N TRP A 9 -8.30 10.13 -20.29
CA TRP A 9 -9.34 9.17 -19.95
C TRP A 9 -8.74 7.88 -19.36
N LEU A 10 -7.56 7.42 -19.85
CA LEU A 10 -6.86 6.26 -19.31
C LEU A 10 -6.43 6.48 -17.87
N ILE A 11 -5.88 7.67 -17.55
CA ILE A 11 -5.48 8.04 -16.18
C ILE A 11 -6.69 8.03 -15.23
N ASN A 12 -7.82 8.60 -15.68
CA ASN A 12 -9.05 8.58 -14.91
C ASN A 12 -9.55 7.14 -14.69
N TRP A 13 -9.59 6.31 -15.73
CA TRP A 13 -9.99 4.91 -15.60
C TRP A 13 -9.03 4.12 -14.70
N ALA A 14 -7.72 4.31 -14.83
CA ALA A 14 -6.75 3.65 -13.97
C ALA A 14 -6.97 3.98 -12.49
N SER A 15 -7.24 5.25 -12.18
CA SER A 15 -7.56 5.68 -10.81
C SER A 15 -8.86 5.04 -10.30
N TRP A 16 -9.92 5.04 -11.13
CA TRP A 16 -11.19 4.43 -10.75
C TRP A 16 -11.11 2.91 -10.60
N ILE A 17 -10.41 2.23 -11.51
CA ILE A 17 -10.18 0.78 -11.44
C ILE A 17 -9.45 0.46 -10.13
N PHE A 18 -8.41 1.21 -9.79
CA PHE A 18 -7.69 0.99 -8.54
C PHE A 18 -8.60 1.15 -7.32
N ILE A 19 -9.41 2.21 -7.28
CA ILE A 19 -10.36 2.46 -6.19
C ILE A 19 -11.39 1.33 -6.10
N VAL A 20 -11.97 0.92 -7.23
CA VAL A 20 -12.97 -0.16 -7.27
C VAL A 20 -12.36 -1.48 -6.81
N CYS A 21 -11.13 -1.80 -7.23
CA CYS A 21 -10.43 -3.00 -6.75
C CYS A 21 -10.17 -2.94 -5.24
N ALA A 22 -9.66 -1.82 -4.73
CA ALA A 22 -9.37 -1.65 -3.31
C ALA A 22 -10.65 -1.70 -2.43
N VAL A 23 -11.73 -1.05 -2.86
CA VAL A 23 -13.03 -1.11 -2.15
C VAL A 23 -13.65 -2.49 -2.28
N GLY A 24 -13.57 -3.10 -3.47
CA GLY A 24 -14.09 -4.44 -3.74
C GLY A 24 -13.45 -5.49 -2.84
N ASP A 25 -12.14 -5.42 -2.62
CA ASP A 25 -11.41 -6.31 -1.73
C ASP A 25 -11.89 -6.17 -0.26
N ILE A 26 -12.06 -4.94 0.22
CA ILE A 26 -12.60 -4.67 1.56
C ILE A 26 -14.01 -5.24 1.71
N VAL A 27 -14.89 -5.01 0.73
CA VAL A 27 -16.29 -5.47 0.75
C VAL A 27 -16.35 -6.99 0.65
N ALA A 28 -15.59 -7.61 -0.27
CA ALA A 28 -15.53 -9.06 -0.41
C ALA A 28 -15.04 -9.74 0.87
N GLY A 29 -13.96 -9.23 1.46
CA GLY A 29 -13.45 -9.71 2.74
C GLY A 29 -14.44 -9.54 3.90
N TYR A 30 -15.21 -8.46 3.93
CA TYR A 30 -16.29 -8.26 4.92
C TYR A 30 -17.44 -9.27 4.73
N LEU A 31 -17.91 -9.45 3.49
CA LEU A 31 -18.99 -10.39 3.16
C LEU A 31 -18.60 -11.83 3.47
N ALA A 32 -17.40 -12.26 3.09
CA ALA A 32 -16.90 -13.59 3.34
C ALA A 32 -16.87 -13.91 4.85
N ARG A 33 -16.41 -12.96 5.68
CA ARG A 33 -16.44 -13.10 7.14
C ARG A 33 -17.86 -13.16 7.71
N ARG A 34 -18.75 -12.31 7.21
CA ARG A 34 -20.15 -12.25 7.70
C ARG A 34 -20.94 -13.52 7.39
N HIS A 35 -20.67 -14.16 6.26
CA HIS A 35 -21.38 -15.36 5.81
C HIS A 35 -20.64 -16.68 6.10
N ASN A 36 -19.52 -16.64 6.84
CA ASN A 36 -18.67 -17.81 7.13
C ASN A 36 -18.21 -18.57 5.87
N LEU A 37 -18.06 -17.86 4.75
CA LEU A 37 -17.60 -18.43 3.47
C LEU A 37 -16.08 -18.37 3.31
N ILE A 38 -15.34 -18.48 4.41
CA ILE A 38 -13.88 -18.42 4.41
C ILE A 38 -13.31 -19.73 3.92
N THR A 39 -12.79 -19.75 2.69
CA THR A 39 -12.05 -20.88 2.15
C THR A 39 -10.59 -20.86 2.58
N SER A 40 -9.93 -22.02 2.64
CA SER A 40 -8.49 -22.10 2.93
C SER A 40 -7.66 -21.37 1.86
N LEU A 41 -8.08 -21.42 0.60
CA LEU A 41 -7.44 -20.72 -0.51
C LEU A 41 -7.64 -19.20 -0.40
N GLY A 42 -8.85 -18.72 -0.12
CA GLY A 42 -9.14 -17.30 0.09
C GLY A 42 -8.29 -16.70 1.20
N ARG A 43 -8.12 -17.42 2.31
CA ARG A 43 -7.28 -16.98 3.44
C ARG A 43 -5.83 -16.67 3.06
N VAL A 44 -5.31 -17.33 2.02
CA VAL A 44 -3.95 -17.12 1.49
C VAL A 44 -3.95 -16.06 0.40
N LEU A 45 -4.94 -16.12 -0.52
CA LEU A 45 -4.98 -15.24 -1.68
C LEU A 45 -5.36 -13.79 -1.35
N ASP A 46 -6.27 -13.55 -0.39
CA ASP A 46 -6.70 -12.20 -0.03
C ASP A 46 -5.52 -11.32 0.45
N PRO A 47 -4.68 -11.74 1.43
CA PRO A 47 -3.52 -10.95 1.83
C PRO A 47 -2.47 -10.80 0.73
N PHE A 48 -2.42 -11.71 -0.22
CA PHE A 48 -1.49 -11.66 -1.36
C PHE A 48 -1.97 -10.66 -2.42
N ALA A 49 -3.26 -10.70 -2.78
CA ALA A 49 -3.87 -9.79 -3.75
C ALA A 49 -3.79 -8.33 -3.29
N ASP A 50 -4.11 -8.06 -2.02
CA ASP A 50 -3.98 -6.72 -1.41
C ASP A 50 -2.55 -6.17 -1.55
N LYS A 51 -1.54 -7.01 -1.27
CA LYS A 51 -0.14 -6.59 -1.42
C LYS A 51 0.26 -6.35 -2.87
N ILE A 52 -0.17 -7.20 -3.81
CA ILE A 52 0.10 -6.98 -5.23
C ILE A 52 -0.54 -5.68 -5.70
N LEU A 53 -1.77 -5.42 -5.31
CA LEU A 53 -2.47 -4.21 -5.71
C LEU A 53 -1.73 -2.95 -5.21
N VAL A 54 -1.44 -2.89 -3.92
CA VAL A 54 -0.82 -1.70 -3.31
C VAL A 54 0.66 -1.57 -3.66
N CYS A 55 1.46 -2.61 -3.43
CA CYS A 55 2.90 -2.57 -3.73
C CYS A 55 3.14 -2.47 -5.24
N GLY A 56 2.37 -3.20 -6.06
CA GLY A 56 2.43 -3.11 -7.51
C GLY A 56 2.09 -1.71 -8.01
N GLY A 57 1.08 -1.06 -7.42
CA GLY A 57 0.75 0.33 -7.73
C GLY A 57 1.93 1.28 -7.48
N PHE A 58 2.59 1.19 -6.34
CA PHE A 58 3.77 2.02 -6.05
C PHE A 58 4.95 1.70 -6.97
N VAL A 59 5.20 0.42 -7.28
CA VAL A 59 6.30 0.00 -8.18
C VAL A 59 6.05 0.50 -9.61
N ILE A 60 4.83 0.39 -10.13
CA ILE A 60 4.47 0.88 -11.47
C ILE A 60 4.67 2.39 -11.55
N LEU A 61 4.31 3.15 -10.51
CA LEU A 61 4.45 4.60 -10.46
C LEU A 61 5.91 5.10 -10.41
N LEU A 62 6.90 4.21 -10.19
CA LEU A 62 8.32 4.50 -10.37
C LEU A 62 8.78 4.38 -11.83
N GLY A 63 7.95 3.86 -12.72
CA GLY A 63 8.32 3.62 -14.12
C GLY A 63 8.74 4.90 -14.83
N THR A 64 9.67 4.77 -15.78
CA THR A 64 10.19 5.88 -16.60
C THR A 64 9.13 6.59 -17.44
N GLY A 65 8.00 5.95 -17.69
CA GLY A 65 6.83 6.55 -18.35
C GLY A 65 6.18 7.71 -17.56
N PHE A 66 6.55 7.87 -16.28
CA PHE A 66 6.07 8.95 -15.40
C PHE A 66 7.16 9.99 -15.12
N ASN A 67 8.14 10.13 -16.01
CA ASN A 67 9.16 11.16 -15.93
C ASN A 67 8.81 12.35 -16.83
N ASP A 68 9.27 13.54 -16.45
CA ASP A 68 9.21 14.74 -17.29
C ASP A 68 10.32 14.70 -18.37
N ALA A 69 10.38 15.75 -19.20
CA ALA A 69 11.38 15.87 -20.26
C ALA A 69 12.82 15.94 -19.72
N GLU A 70 12.98 16.34 -18.47
CA GLU A 70 14.25 16.44 -17.75
C GLU A 70 14.60 15.14 -16.98
N GLY A 71 13.80 14.08 -17.14
CA GLY A 71 14.00 12.78 -16.49
C GLY A 71 13.62 12.73 -15.01
N ARG A 72 12.93 13.76 -14.47
CA ARG A 72 12.49 13.80 -13.08
C ARG A 72 11.12 13.14 -12.93
N SER A 73 10.93 12.39 -11.86
CA SER A 73 9.64 11.75 -11.57
C SER A 73 8.53 12.79 -11.33
N VAL A 74 7.45 12.70 -12.10
CA VAL A 74 6.25 13.53 -11.92
C VAL A 74 5.31 12.98 -10.84
N THR A 75 5.54 11.74 -10.39
CA THR A 75 4.73 11.11 -9.32
C THR A 75 5.08 11.62 -7.93
N GLY A 76 6.26 12.21 -7.75
CA GLY A 76 6.79 12.60 -6.44
C GLY A 76 7.34 11.41 -5.65
N LEU A 77 7.35 10.20 -6.22
CA LEU A 77 7.92 9.00 -5.61
C LEU A 77 9.39 8.86 -5.97
N GLU A 78 10.18 8.44 -5.00
CA GLU A 78 11.56 8.02 -5.18
C GLU A 78 11.71 6.53 -4.89
N ALA A 79 12.70 5.88 -5.51
CA ALA A 79 12.92 4.45 -5.41
C ALA A 79 13.07 3.96 -3.96
N TRP A 80 13.76 4.73 -3.11
CA TRP A 80 13.93 4.39 -1.70
C TRP A 80 12.61 4.39 -0.93
N MET A 81 11.67 5.28 -1.27
CA MET A 81 10.34 5.34 -0.63
C MET A 81 9.57 4.05 -0.90
N VAL A 82 9.57 3.61 -2.15
CA VAL A 82 8.89 2.37 -2.55
C VAL A 82 9.59 1.15 -1.95
N LEU A 83 10.92 1.16 -1.86
CA LEU A 83 11.69 0.10 -1.20
C LEU A 83 11.31 -0.04 0.29
N VAL A 84 11.13 1.07 1.00
CA VAL A 84 10.68 1.07 2.40
C VAL A 84 9.27 0.49 2.52
N ILE A 85 8.35 0.88 1.64
CA ILE A 85 6.97 0.37 1.64
C ILE A 85 6.96 -1.14 1.38
N VAL A 86 7.57 -1.59 0.29
CA VAL A 86 7.57 -3.01 -0.12
C VAL A 86 8.35 -3.86 0.89
N GLY A 87 9.52 -3.40 1.32
CA GLY A 87 10.35 -4.10 2.30
C GLY A 87 9.61 -4.33 3.62
N ARG A 88 8.90 -3.31 4.10
CA ARG A 88 8.04 -3.46 5.30
C ARG A 88 6.92 -4.47 5.07
N GLU A 89 6.24 -4.43 3.91
CA GLU A 89 5.16 -5.37 3.62
C GLU A 89 5.63 -6.82 3.63
N LEU A 90 6.78 -7.08 3.02
CA LEU A 90 7.38 -8.42 2.99
C LEU A 90 7.85 -8.85 4.38
N LEU A 91 8.57 -7.98 5.10
CA LEU A 91 9.08 -8.26 6.44
C LEU A 91 7.95 -8.64 7.42
N ILE A 92 6.92 -7.80 7.51
CA ILE A 92 5.84 -8.05 8.48
C ILE A 92 5.00 -9.26 8.08
N SER A 93 4.85 -9.53 6.79
CA SER A 93 4.13 -10.74 6.33
C SER A 93 4.89 -12.00 6.66
N SER A 94 6.20 -11.99 6.48
CA SER A 94 7.07 -13.12 6.85
C SER A 94 7.06 -13.37 8.36
N LEU A 95 7.16 -12.31 9.17
CA LEU A 95 7.08 -12.41 10.64
C LEU A 95 5.72 -12.93 11.11
N ARG A 96 4.64 -12.47 10.48
CA ARG A 96 3.29 -12.96 10.80
C ARG A 96 3.14 -14.44 10.44
N GLY A 97 3.54 -14.84 9.23
CA GLY A 97 3.48 -16.25 8.83
C GLY A 97 4.31 -17.16 9.74
N PHE A 98 5.51 -16.73 10.13
CA PHE A 98 6.35 -17.46 11.09
C PHE A 98 5.67 -17.59 12.47
N SER A 99 5.06 -16.52 12.96
CA SER A 99 4.36 -16.50 14.25
C SER A 99 3.12 -17.43 14.24
N GLU A 100 2.34 -17.40 13.16
CA GLU A 100 1.18 -18.30 12.98
C GLU A 100 1.62 -19.77 12.93
N ALA A 101 2.68 -20.08 12.19
CA ALA A 101 3.26 -21.44 12.14
C ALA A 101 3.78 -21.91 13.51
N SER A 102 4.19 -20.98 14.37
CA SER A 102 4.67 -21.26 15.74
C SER A 102 3.52 -21.35 16.77
N GLY A 103 2.24 -21.31 16.34
CA GLY A 103 1.07 -21.38 17.21
C GLY A 103 0.80 -20.14 18.06
N LYS A 104 1.49 -19.03 17.80
CA LYS A 104 1.31 -17.75 18.50
C LYS A 104 0.81 -16.68 17.53
N PRO A 105 -0.51 -16.58 17.29
CA PRO A 105 -1.04 -15.61 16.36
C PRO A 105 -0.71 -14.18 16.81
N TYR A 106 -0.17 -13.39 15.89
CA TYR A 106 0.11 -11.98 16.12
C TYR A 106 -1.19 -11.18 16.23
N ALA A 107 -1.35 -10.44 17.32
CA ALA A 107 -2.47 -9.52 17.47
C ALA A 107 -2.46 -8.46 16.36
N ALA A 108 -3.64 -8.15 15.83
CA ALA A 108 -3.79 -7.10 14.83
C ALA A 108 -3.39 -5.75 15.43
N ASN A 109 -2.37 -5.10 14.85
CA ASN A 109 -1.90 -3.81 15.31
C ASN A 109 -2.72 -2.68 14.64
N TYR A 110 -3.11 -1.67 15.42
CA TYR A 110 -3.80 -0.48 14.95
C TYR A 110 -3.06 0.21 13.78
N TRP A 111 -1.74 0.37 13.90
CA TRP A 111 -0.90 0.97 12.86
C TRP A 111 -0.94 0.23 11.52
N GLY A 112 -1.14 -1.10 11.56
CA GLY A 112 -1.33 -1.89 10.35
C GLY A 112 -2.61 -1.54 9.60
N LYS A 113 -3.71 -1.23 10.31
CA LYS A 113 -4.98 -0.80 9.69
C LYS A 113 -4.87 0.60 9.10
N VAL A 114 -4.31 1.55 9.86
CA VAL A 114 -4.10 2.94 9.41
C VAL A 114 -3.24 2.96 8.15
N LYS A 115 -2.15 2.19 8.11
CA LYS A 115 -1.28 2.06 6.96
C LYS A 115 -2.05 1.63 5.70
N MET A 116 -2.87 0.58 5.79
CA MET A 116 -3.64 0.09 4.64
C MET A 116 -4.53 1.19 4.06
N VAL A 117 -5.25 1.91 4.91
CA VAL A 117 -6.13 3.00 4.47
C VAL A 117 -5.33 4.09 3.76
N ILE A 118 -4.24 4.57 4.36
CA ILE A 118 -3.42 5.64 3.77
C ILE A 118 -2.85 5.20 2.42
N GLN A 119 -2.27 4.01 2.31
CA GLN A 119 -1.70 3.48 1.08
C GLN A 119 -2.75 3.33 -0.03
N SER A 120 -3.95 2.82 0.31
CA SER A 120 -5.05 2.66 -0.64
C SER A 120 -5.58 4.00 -1.18
N VAL A 121 -5.41 5.09 -0.43
CA VAL A 121 -5.76 6.44 -0.86
C VAL A 121 -4.62 7.09 -1.65
N THR A 122 -3.36 6.85 -1.24
CA THR A 122 -2.18 7.51 -1.83
C THR A 122 -1.98 7.13 -3.28
N VAL A 123 -2.09 5.84 -3.64
CA VAL A 123 -1.86 5.38 -5.02
C VAL A 123 -2.83 6.03 -6.02
N PRO A 124 -4.17 5.95 -5.84
CA PRO A 124 -5.10 6.59 -6.78
C PRO A 124 -4.98 8.12 -6.78
N TRP A 125 -4.59 8.73 -5.65
CA TRP A 125 -4.32 10.16 -5.59
C TRP A 125 -3.13 10.56 -6.47
N ILE A 126 -2.02 9.82 -6.40
CA ILE A 126 -0.87 10.04 -7.28
C ILE A 126 -1.29 9.90 -8.75
N ILE A 127 -2.00 8.82 -9.10
CA ILE A 127 -2.50 8.60 -10.46
C ILE A 127 -3.35 9.81 -10.91
N ARG A 128 -4.22 10.32 -10.05
CA ARG A 128 -5.07 11.47 -10.34
C ARG A 128 -4.27 12.74 -10.66
N THR A 129 -3.11 12.93 -10.03
CA THR A 129 -2.24 14.10 -10.24
C THR A 129 -1.36 13.98 -11.49
N LEU A 130 -1.37 12.87 -12.23
CA LEU A 130 -0.63 12.72 -13.49
C LEU A 130 -1.27 13.46 -14.67
N GLY A 131 -2.56 13.81 -14.56
CA GLY A 131 -3.33 14.51 -15.59
C GLY A 131 -3.39 16.03 -15.37
N PRO A 132 -4.49 16.69 -15.82
CA PRO A 132 -4.70 18.13 -15.67
C PRO A 132 -4.68 18.61 -14.22
N ALA A 133 -4.98 17.73 -13.28
CA ALA A 133 -4.90 18.01 -11.84
C ALA A 133 -3.49 18.42 -11.37
N ARG A 134 -2.45 18.17 -12.18
CA ARG A 134 -1.08 18.64 -11.93
C ARG A 134 -0.96 20.18 -11.89
N GLU A 135 -1.84 20.89 -12.58
CA GLU A 135 -1.85 22.34 -12.60
C GLU A 135 -2.51 22.98 -11.36
N VAL A 136 -3.09 22.14 -10.49
CA VAL A 136 -3.80 22.59 -9.29
C VAL A 136 -2.87 22.44 -8.07
N PRO A 137 -2.33 23.54 -7.49
CA PRO A 137 -1.28 23.49 -6.47
C PRO A 137 -1.67 22.71 -5.22
N TRP A 138 -2.90 22.85 -4.72
CA TRP A 138 -3.32 22.15 -3.51
C TRP A 138 -3.40 20.61 -3.69
N LEU A 139 -3.71 20.12 -4.91
CA LEU A 139 -3.72 18.69 -5.20
C LEU A 139 -2.30 18.10 -5.15
N MET A 140 -1.31 18.87 -5.61
CA MET A 140 0.09 18.47 -5.56
C MET A 140 0.60 18.46 -4.11
N THR A 141 0.25 19.48 -3.32
CA THR A 141 0.57 19.51 -1.88
C THR A 141 -0.06 18.32 -1.15
N ALA A 142 -1.34 18.02 -1.42
CA ALA A 142 -2.02 16.89 -0.83
C ALA A 142 -1.36 15.54 -1.21
N ARG A 143 -0.90 15.40 -2.47
CA ARG A 143 -0.12 14.24 -2.92
C ARG A 143 1.14 14.06 -2.07
N ASP A 144 1.92 15.12 -1.92
CA ASP A 144 3.18 15.07 -1.18
C ASP A 144 2.94 14.75 0.31
N VAL A 145 1.91 15.35 0.91
CA VAL A 145 1.48 15.02 2.28
C VAL A 145 1.08 13.56 2.40
N LEU A 146 0.34 13.01 1.45
CA LEU A 146 -0.06 11.61 1.45
C LEU A 146 1.15 10.66 1.30
N ILE A 147 2.11 10.98 0.42
CA ILE A 147 3.34 10.20 0.26
C ILE A 147 4.13 10.18 1.57
N TRP A 148 4.41 11.32 2.16
CA TRP A 148 5.16 11.42 3.41
C TRP A 148 4.42 10.77 4.59
N SER A 149 3.10 10.91 4.66
CA SER A 149 2.27 10.22 5.65
C SER A 149 2.34 8.69 5.48
N THR A 150 2.35 8.21 4.23
CA THR A 150 2.52 6.79 3.92
C THR A 150 3.86 6.27 4.43
N ILE A 151 4.95 6.98 4.17
CA ILE A 151 6.29 6.59 4.65
C ILE A 151 6.33 6.60 6.19
N LEU A 152 5.87 7.68 6.81
CA LEU A 152 5.86 7.80 8.28
C LEU A 152 5.10 6.65 8.94
N VAL A 153 3.87 6.39 8.51
CA VAL A 153 3.03 5.32 9.08
C VAL A 153 3.61 3.95 8.78
N THR A 154 4.22 3.76 7.62
CA THR A 154 4.92 2.51 7.26
C THR A 154 6.07 2.24 8.23
N VAL A 155 6.91 3.22 8.51
CA VAL A 155 8.04 3.09 9.45
C VAL A 155 7.54 2.87 10.89
N LEU A 156 6.58 3.68 11.37
CA LEU A 156 6.01 3.52 12.71
C LEU A 156 5.37 2.13 12.89
N SER A 157 4.68 1.66 11.87
CA SER A 157 4.10 0.32 11.87
C SER A 157 5.17 -0.77 11.92
N ALA A 158 6.28 -0.64 11.20
CA ALA A 158 7.39 -1.59 11.25
C ALA A 158 8.02 -1.63 12.65
N LEU A 159 8.32 -0.46 13.22
CA LEU A 159 8.92 -0.35 14.55
C LEU A 159 8.04 -0.96 15.63
N SER A 160 6.72 -0.71 15.58
CA SER A 160 5.78 -1.28 16.55
C SER A 160 5.70 -2.81 16.46
N TYR A 161 5.82 -3.39 15.28
CA TYR A 161 5.88 -4.85 15.11
C TYR A 161 7.19 -5.44 15.61
N LEU A 162 8.32 -4.81 15.29
CA LEU A 162 9.65 -5.27 15.73
C LEU A 162 9.79 -5.21 17.24
N SER A 163 9.30 -4.16 17.88
CA SER A 163 9.34 -4.04 19.35
C SER A 163 8.50 -5.12 20.03
N ALA A 164 7.30 -5.41 19.52
CA ALA A 164 6.44 -6.49 20.04
C ALA A 164 7.08 -7.87 19.84
N SER A 165 7.70 -8.12 18.67
CA SER A 165 8.41 -9.38 18.40
C SER A 165 9.60 -9.58 19.33
N ARG A 166 10.39 -8.53 19.56
CA ARG A 166 11.54 -8.57 20.46
C ARG A 166 11.12 -8.90 21.89
N ALA A 167 10.05 -8.29 22.39
CA ALA A 167 9.52 -8.59 23.72
C ALA A 167 9.17 -10.07 23.89
N ALA A 168 8.45 -10.64 22.90
CA ALA A 168 8.05 -12.05 22.90
C ALA A 168 9.23 -13.04 22.83
N LEU A 169 10.32 -12.67 22.13
CA LEU A 169 11.54 -13.48 22.04
C LEU A 169 12.36 -13.46 23.34
N LEU A 170 12.44 -12.30 23.99
CA LEU A 170 13.17 -12.16 25.27
C LEU A 170 12.48 -12.88 26.43
N GLU A 171 11.16 -12.94 26.43
CA GLU A 171 10.37 -13.70 27.41
C GLU A 171 10.67 -15.21 27.33
N LYS A 172 10.84 -15.73 26.10
CA LYS A 172 11.15 -17.14 25.84
C LYS A 172 12.58 -17.53 26.27
N SER A 173 13.52 -16.60 26.32
CA SER A 173 14.91 -16.86 26.74
C SER A 173 15.10 -16.83 28.26
N ARG A 174 14.06 -16.43 29.02
CA ARG A 174 14.08 -16.33 30.48
C ARG A 174 13.32 -17.45 31.21
N GLY A 175 12.60 -18.29 30.48
CA GLY A 175 11.91 -19.47 31.01
C GLY A 175 12.50 -20.77 30.46
#